data_3bd58c267a3ba73f55f839781e2889e3
#
_entry.id   3bd58c267a3ba73f55f839781e2889e3
#
_cell.length_a   1.000
_cell.length_b   1.000
_cell.length_c   1.000
_cell.angle_alpha   90.00
_cell.angle_beta   90.00
_cell.angle_gamma   90.00
#
_symmetry.space_group_name_H-M   'P 1'
#
loop_
_entity.id
_entity.type
_entity.pdbx_description
1 polymer ?
#
loop_
_entity_poly.entity_id
_entity_poly.type
_entity_poly.pdbx_seq_one_letter_code
_entity_poly.pdbx_strand_id
1 'polypeptide(L)'
;MAGKLVKDWVVDRWVNLDLFHRQQAPQATGCIQWTGVVNNIGYPFIGFNYPQGKASPSGHRGGMMLATRLALMIKLGRAIAPGMNANHTCHNKLCVNPAHLTEGTQREKLDAMRVAGITGGWPAGVARGSYDHQQHNRLYKYTIDDIQWIRTADSDAIAARYGMTKQRACSMRHGFRLGYKWLPCPPLTTQQKRGRKKRQ
;
A
#
# COMPACT_ATOMS: atom_id res chain seq x y z
N MET A 1 -23.19 -23.84 18.76
CA MET A 1 -23.80 -22.53 19.04
C MET A 1 -22.76 -21.47 18.74
N ALA A 2 -22.95 -20.66 17.71
CA ALA A 2 -22.06 -19.54 17.43
C ALA A 2 -22.29 -18.47 18.50
N GLY A 3 -21.33 -18.29 19.40
CA GLY A 3 -21.39 -17.29 20.45
C GLY A 3 -21.56 -15.90 19.83
N LYS A 4 -22.51 -15.14 20.33
CA LYS A 4 -22.77 -13.76 19.91
C LYS A 4 -21.48 -12.97 20.10
N LEU A 5 -20.88 -12.52 19.00
CA LEU A 5 -19.65 -11.71 19.03
C LEU A 5 -19.94 -10.44 19.83
N VAL A 6 -19.39 -10.38 21.03
CA VAL A 6 -19.44 -9.17 21.87
C VAL A 6 -18.55 -8.12 21.20
N LYS A 7 -19.09 -6.91 21.00
CA LYS A 7 -18.34 -5.78 20.45
C LYS A 7 -18.30 -4.69 21.50
N ASP A 8 -17.14 -4.14 21.68
CA ASP A 8 -16.88 -3.07 22.64
C ASP A 8 -16.90 -1.72 21.91
N TRP A 9 -17.37 -0.71 22.62
CA TRP A 9 -17.33 0.66 22.13
C TRP A 9 -15.94 1.24 22.33
N VAL A 10 -15.27 1.55 21.22
CA VAL A 10 -13.95 2.21 21.25
C VAL A 10 -14.06 3.54 20.53
N VAL A 11 -14.02 4.61 21.29
CA VAL A 11 -14.06 6.02 20.86
C VAL A 11 -15.33 6.36 20.04
N ASP A 12 -15.43 5.89 18.79
CA ASP A 12 -16.50 6.23 17.84
C ASP A 12 -17.06 5.01 17.07
N ARG A 13 -16.66 3.78 17.46
CA ARG A 13 -17.00 2.56 16.72
C ARG A 13 -17.06 1.32 17.60
N TRP A 14 -17.73 0.29 17.09
CA TRP A 14 -17.82 -1.02 17.75
C TRP A 14 -16.73 -1.93 17.21
N VAL A 15 -15.89 -2.48 18.09
CA VAL A 15 -14.79 -3.40 17.76
C VAL A 15 -14.88 -4.61 18.69
N ASN A 16 -14.47 -5.79 18.20
CA ASN A 16 -14.31 -6.95 19.07
C ASN A 16 -12.92 -6.88 19.75
N LEU A 17 -12.88 -6.41 20.99
CA LEU A 17 -11.63 -6.28 21.77
C LEU A 17 -11.07 -7.65 22.18
N ASP A 18 -11.92 -8.63 22.46
CA ASP A 18 -11.46 -10.00 22.76
C ASP A 18 -10.70 -10.59 21.58
N LEU A 19 -11.21 -10.38 20.35
CA LEU A 19 -10.50 -10.77 19.13
C LEU A 19 -9.21 -10.01 18.97
N PHE A 20 -9.22 -8.70 19.23
CA PHE A 20 -8.05 -7.85 19.16
C PHE A 20 -6.94 -8.33 20.11
N HIS A 21 -7.28 -8.67 21.36
CA HIS A 21 -6.32 -9.16 22.34
C HIS A 21 -5.82 -10.57 22.05
N ARG A 22 -6.69 -11.47 21.58
CA ARG A 22 -6.30 -12.84 21.19
C ARG A 22 -5.36 -12.90 19.99
N GLN A 23 -5.37 -11.88 19.14
CA GLN A 23 -4.51 -11.80 17.96
C GLN A 23 -3.20 -11.04 18.26
N GLN A 24 -2.75 -11.04 19.51
CA GLN A 24 -1.52 -10.39 19.96
C GLN A 24 -0.56 -11.43 20.56
N ALA A 25 0.69 -11.41 20.11
CA ALA A 25 1.75 -12.26 20.63
C ALA A 25 2.93 -11.39 21.11
N PRO A 26 3.19 -11.35 22.43
CA PRO A 26 4.36 -10.65 22.96
C PRO A 26 5.67 -11.22 22.40
N GLN A 27 6.63 -10.35 22.12
CA GLN A 27 7.95 -10.69 21.63
C GLN A 27 9.03 -10.28 22.61
N ALA A 28 10.17 -10.97 22.61
CA ALA A 28 11.32 -10.63 23.47
C ALA A 28 11.87 -9.21 23.23
N THR A 29 11.60 -8.64 22.06
CA THR A 29 11.98 -7.25 21.69
C THR A 29 11.08 -6.17 22.33
N GLY A 30 10.11 -6.56 23.16
CA GLY A 30 9.08 -5.66 23.70
C GLY A 30 7.96 -5.32 22.70
N CYS A 31 8.04 -5.76 21.45
CA CYS A 31 6.95 -5.64 20.51
C CYS A 31 5.80 -6.59 20.86
N ILE A 32 4.57 -6.19 20.55
CA ILE A 32 3.39 -7.07 20.53
C ILE A 32 3.06 -7.33 19.07
N GLN A 33 3.36 -8.54 18.62
CA GLN A 33 3.19 -8.95 17.23
C GLN A 33 1.72 -9.26 16.95
N TRP A 34 1.18 -8.70 15.86
CA TRP A 34 -0.13 -9.07 15.36
C TRP A 34 -0.09 -10.42 14.65
N THR A 35 -0.99 -11.32 15.01
CA THR A 35 -1.14 -12.67 14.44
C THR A 35 -2.41 -12.83 13.61
N GLY A 36 -3.24 -11.80 13.53
CA GLY A 36 -4.48 -11.79 12.78
C GLY A 36 -4.31 -11.42 11.31
N VAL A 37 -5.41 -10.99 10.71
CA VAL A 37 -5.44 -10.63 9.28
C VAL A 37 -4.50 -9.47 8.96
N VAL A 38 -3.78 -9.60 7.86
CA VAL A 38 -2.92 -8.55 7.30
C VAL A 38 -3.35 -8.25 5.85
N ASN A 39 -3.10 -7.03 5.39
CA ASN A 39 -3.31 -6.68 3.99
C ASN A 39 -2.15 -7.17 3.11
N ASN A 40 -2.29 -6.98 1.78
CA ASN A 40 -1.29 -7.36 0.77
C ASN A 40 0.06 -6.62 0.89
N ILE A 41 0.12 -5.53 1.68
CA ILE A 41 1.36 -4.77 1.98
C ILE A 41 1.91 -5.08 3.38
N GLY A 42 1.30 -6.04 4.10
CA GLY A 42 1.77 -6.53 5.40
C GLY A 42 1.39 -5.66 6.61
N TYR A 43 0.33 -4.86 6.52
CA TYR A 43 -0.20 -4.11 7.66
C TYR A 43 -1.35 -4.87 8.35
N PRO A 44 -1.42 -4.84 9.70
CA PRO A 44 -2.42 -5.54 10.47
C PRO A 44 -3.79 -4.87 10.35
N PHE A 45 -4.85 -5.67 10.12
CA PHE A 45 -6.23 -5.21 10.01
C PHE A 45 -7.14 -5.86 11.02
N ILE A 46 -8.16 -5.08 11.46
CA ILE A 46 -9.27 -5.56 12.29
C ILE A 46 -10.59 -4.95 11.80
N GLY A 47 -11.67 -5.74 11.89
CA GLY A 47 -13.01 -5.30 11.55
C GLY A 47 -13.62 -4.39 12.61
N PHE A 48 -14.41 -3.40 12.18
CA PHE A 48 -15.19 -2.55 13.05
C PHE A 48 -16.59 -2.28 12.47
N ASN A 49 -17.51 -1.83 13.32
CA ASN A 49 -18.84 -1.37 12.89
C ASN A 49 -19.05 0.07 13.33
N TYR A 50 -19.77 0.84 12.52
CA TYR A 50 -20.26 2.15 12.89
C TYR A 50 -21.43 2.04 13.88
N PRO A 51 -21.71 3.08 14.67
CA PRO A 51 -22.91 3.16 15.49
C PRO A 51 -24.19 3.02 14.65
N GLN A 52 -25.29 2.63 15.30
CA GLN A 52 -26.57 2.58 14.61
C GLN A 52 -26.93 3.95 14.00
N GLY A 53 -27.43 3.95 12.77
CA GLY A 53 -27.75 5.15 12.03
C GLY A 53 -26.55 5.84 11.33
N LYS A 54 -25.33 5.38 11.58
CA LYS A 54 -24.13 5.82 10.84
C LYS A 54 -23.63 4.73 9.90
N ALA A 55 -23.19 5.13 8.73
CA ALA A 55 -22.59 4.28 7.72
C ALA A 55 -21.41 5.00 7.07
N SER A 56 -20.56 4.26 6.36
CA SER A 56 -19.56 4.87 5.48
C SER A 56 -20.25 5.68 4.38
N PRO A 57 -19.54 6.58 3.67
CA PRO A 57 -20.08 7.26 2.49
C PRO A 57 -20.61 6.31 1.41
N SER A 58 -20.16 5.06 1.39
CA SER A 58 -20.63 3.98 0.50
C SER A 58 -21.77 3.13 1.10
N GLY A 59 -22.39 3.55 2.22
CA GLY A 59 -23.55 2.88 2.83
C GLY A 59 -23.23 1.65 3.68
N HIS A 60 -21.95 1.26 3.85
CA HIS A 60 -21.58 0.10 4.66
C HIS A 60 -21.64 0.39 6.16
N ARG A 61 -22.23 -0.52 6.93
CA ARG A 61 -22.36 -0.42 8.39
C ARG A 61 -21.07 -0.75 9.16
N GLY A 62 -20.05 -1.21 8.49
CA GLY A 62 -18.74 -1.56 9.07
C GLY A 62 -17.65 -1.49 8.04
N GLY A 63 -16.43 -1.78 8.47
CA GLY A 63 -15.24 -1.75 7.62
C GLY A 63 -14.07 -2.41 8.29
N MET A 64 -12.92 -2.27 7.65
CA MET A 64 -11.63 -2.71 8.17
C MET A 64 -10.80 -1.47 8.52
N MET A 65 -10.11 -1.52 9.64
CA MET A 65 -9.14 -0.50 10.04
C MET A 65 -7.81 -1.14 10.40
N LEU A 66 -6.75 -0.34 10.40
CA LEU A 66 -5.45 -0.82 10.88
C LEU A 66 -5.53 -1.12 12.38
N ALA A 67 -5.10 -2.32 12.79
CA ALA A 67 -5.05 -2.70 14.19
C ALA A 67 -4.11 -1.79 15.00
N THR A 68 -3.07 -1.23 14.37
CA THR A 68 -2.18 -0.22 14.95
C THR A 68 -2.91 1.09 15.28
N ARG A 69 -3.87 1.51 14.42
CA ARG A 69 -4.70 2.69 14.71
C ARG A 69 -5.62 2.43 15.90
N LEU A 70 -6.22 1.22 15.98
CA LEU A 70 -7.03 0.82 17.13
C LEU A 70 -6.20 0.84 18.42
N ALA A 71 -5.01 0.22 18.43
CA ALA A 71 -4.12 0.22 19.58
C ALA A 71 -3.78 1.64 20.05
N LEU A 72 -3.47 2.54 19.11
CA LEU A 72 -3.18 3.94 19.44
C LEU A 72 -4.42 4.68 19.96
N MET A 73 -5.61 4.46 19.38
CA MET A 73 -6.87 5.07 19.86
C MET A 73 -7.21 4.62 21.29
N ILE A 74 -6.98 3.35 21.60
CA ILE A 74 -7.16 2.82 22.97
C ILE A 74 -6.18 3.54 23.94
N LYS A 75 -4.91 3.68 23.56
CA LYS A 75 -3.90 4.41 24.34
C LYS A 75 -4.28 5.87 24.59
N LEU A 76 -4.78 6.55 23.57
CA LEU A 76 -5.10 7.98 23.64
C LEU A 76 -6.46 8.27 24.30
N GLY A 77 -7.35 7.28 24.37
CA GLY A 77 -8.75 7.47 24.79
C GLY A 77 -9.59 8.34 23.83
N ARG A 78 -9.05 8.65 22.65
CA ARG A 78 -9.68 9.48 21.63
C ARG A 78 -9.35 9.02 20.20
N ALA A 79 -10.08 9.53 19.22
CA ALA A 79 -9.74 9.33 17.82
C ALA A 79 -8.39 10.01 17.48
N ILE A 80 -7.66 9.39 16.55
CA ILE A 80 -6.46 9.99 15.96
C ILE A 80 -6.89 11.21 15.14
N ALA A 81 -6.22 12.33 15.29
CA ALA A 81 -6.56 13.57 14.60
C ALA A 81 -6.56 13.41 13.07
N PRO A 82 -7.39 14.17 12.35
CA PRO A 82 -7.39 14.16 10.89
C PRO A 82 -6.00 14.46 10.33
N GLY A 83 -5.57 13.69 9.30
CA GLY A 83 -4.24 13.83 8.71
C GLY A 83 -3.10 13.16 9.50
N MET A 84 -3.37 12.67 10.72
CA MET A 84 -2.37 11.95 11.52
C MET A 84 -2.44 10.43 11.32
N ASN A 85 -1.30 9.79 11.53
CA ASN A 85 -1.10 8.35 11.43
C ASN A 85 -0.65 7.75 12.77
N ALA A 86 -0.83 6.44 12.93
CA ALA A 86 -0.16 5.67 13.95
C ALA A 86 1.24 5.30 13.46
N ASN A 87 2.26 5.98 13.94
CA ASN A 87 3.65 5.77 13.59
C ASN A 87 4.32 4.83 14.58
N HIS A 88 5.15 3.89 14.08
CA HIS A 88 5.91 2.95 14.91
C HIS A 88 7.27 3.53 15.25
N THR A 89 7.63 3.56 16.51
CA THR A 89 9.00 3.86 16.97
C THR A 89 9.95 2.66 16.79
N CYS A 90 9.39 1.44 16.81
CA CYS A 90 10.13 0.18 16.61
C CYS A 90 10.27 -0.24 15.14
N HIS A 91 9.69 0.49 14.19
CA HIS A 91 9.68 0.22 12.75
C HIS A 91 9.09 -1.15 12.33
N ASN A 92 8.54 -1.94 13.25
CA ASN A 92 7.87 -3.20 12.95
C ASN A 92 6.42 -2.94 12.55
N LYS A 93 6.07 -3.21 11.30
CA LYS A 93 4.73 -2.99 10.71
C LYS A 93 3.62 -3.75 11.45
N LEU A 94 3.94 -4.91 12.01
CA LEU A 94 2.98 -5.79 12.69
C LEU A 94 2.90 -5.53 14.20
N CYS A 95 3.69 -4.59 14.73
CA CYS A 95 3.64 -4.26 16.15
C CYS A 95 2.37 -3.48 16.49
N VAL A 96 1.60 -4.00 17.43
CA VAL A 96 0.40 -3.34 17.98
C VAL A 96 0.61 -2.90 19.43
N ASN A 97 1.86 -2.88 19.94
CA ASN A 97 2.18 -2.40 21.27
C ASN A 97 1.90 -0.89 21.37
N PRO A 98 0.97 -0.45 22.24
CA PRO A 98 0.68 0.98 22.40
C PRO A 98 1.89 1.83 22.83
N ALA A 99 2.86 1.25 23.57
CA ALA A 99 4.09 1.94 23.94
C ALA A 99 4.98 2.30 22.74
N HIS A 100 4.92 1.48 21.67
CA HIS A 100 5.70 1.67 20.45
C HIS A 100 4.95 2.49 19.39
N LEU A 101 3.76 3.02 19.71
CA LEU A 101 2.94 3.80 18.79
C LEU A 101 2.82 5.25 19.22
N THR A 102 3.02 6.14 18.28
CA THR A 102 2.87 7.59 18.43
C THR A 102 1.96 8.15 17.34
N GLU A 103 1.18 9.18 17.68
CA GLU A 103 0.43 9.96 16.69
C GLU A 103 1.40 10.90 15.99
N GLY A 104 1.38 10.92 14.65
CA GLY A 104 2.27 11.79 13.89
C GLY A 104 1.90 11.87 12.42
N THR A 105 2.48 12.83 11.75
CA THR A 105 2.29 13.06 10.32
C THR A 105 3.02 12.00 9.47
N GLN A 106 2.63 11.91 8.20
CA GLN A 106 3.35 11.06 7.23
C GLN A 106 4.79 11.55 7.03
N ARG A 107 5.04 12.86 7.15
CA ARG A 107 6.38 13.44 7.01
C ARG A 107 7.29 13.00 8.16
N GLU A 108 6.83 13.13 9.41
CA GLU A 108 7.56 12.65 10.59
C GLU A 108 7.89 11.16 10.51
N LYS A 109 6.94 10.35 10.04
CA LYS A 109 7.18 8.93 9.78
C LYS A 109 8.32 8.71 8.79
N LEU A 110 8.32 9.41 7.67
CA LEU A 110 9.36 9.28 6.64
C LEU A 110 10.73 9.77 7.15
N ASP A 111 10.74 10.85 7.91
CA ASP A 111 11.98 11.40 8.47
C ASP A 111 12.56 10.45 9.53
N ALA A 112 11.72 9.88 10.41
CA ALA A 112 12.14 8.84 11.36
C ALA A 112 12.70 7.60 10.65
N MET A 113 12.07 7.16 9.56
CA MET A 113 12.58 6.04 8.75
C MET A 113 13.91 6.36 8.08
N ARG A 114 14.14 7.61 7.64
CA ARG A 114 15.43 8.04 7.09
C ARG A 114 16.54 8.01 8.14
N VAL A 115 16.27 8.55 9.33
CA VAL A 115 17.22 8.54 10.44
C VAL A 115 17.59 7.11 10.84
N ALA A 116 16.61 6.21 10.83
CA ALA A 116 16.81 4.80 11.16
C ALA A 116 17.45 3.98 9.99
N GLY A 117 17.74 4.59 8.84
CA GLY A 117 18.27 3.90 7.66
C GLY A 117 17.30 2.90 7.00
N ILE A 118 16.00 3.00 7.33
CA ILE A 118 14.93 2.07 6.88
C ILE A 118 14.15 2.69 5.71
N THR A 119 14.76 3.47 4.88
CA THR A 119 14.08 4.06 3.72
C THR A 119 13.85 3.01 2.63
N GLY A 120 12.62 2.55 2.50
CA GLY A 120 12.20 1.78 1.34
C GLY A 120 12.18 2.68 0.10
N GLY A 121 13.25 2.72 -0.66
CA GLY A 121 13.30 3.47 -1.92
C GLY A 121 14.70 3.69 -2.44
N TRP A 122 15.55 4.35 -1.71
CA TRP A 122 16.92 4.61 -2.12
C TRP A 122 17.89 4.09 -1.07
N PRO A 123 18.87 3.26 -1.42
CA PRO A 123 19.94 2.88 -0.51
C PRO A 123 20.63 4.14 0.02
N ALA A 124 21.02 4.14 1.30
CA ALA A 124 21.77 5.26 1.87
C ALA A 124 23.04 5.50 1.06
N GLY A 125 23.29 6.75 0.68
CA GLY A 125 24.47 7.13 -0.09
C GLY A 125 24.31 7.10 -1.62
N VAL A 126 23.16 6.65 -2.15
CA VAL A 126 22.91 6.67 -3.59
C VAL A 126 22.24 7.98 -3.99
N ALA A 127 22.84 8.73 -4.91
CA ALA A 127 22.29 9.98 -5.40
C ALA A 127 20.97 9.75 -6.17
N ARG A 128 20.01 10.67 -6.02
CA ARG A 128 18.75 10.63 -6.80
C ARG A 128 19.09 10.66 -8.28
N GLY A 129 18.71 9.62 -9.03
CA GLY A 129 19.00 9.48 -10.47
C GLY A 129 20.13 8.50 -10.80
N SER A 130 20.96 8.10 -9.83
CA SER A 130 22.01 7.08 -10.03
C SER A 130 21.53 5.66 -9.66
N TYR A 131 20.27 5.52 -9.20
CA TYR A 131 19.72 4.22 -8.81
C TYR A 131 19.33 3.44 -10.05
N ASP A 132 20.04 2.33 -10.29
CA ASP A 132 19.68 1.41 -11.35
C ASP A 132 18.45 0.57 -10.93
N HIS A 133 17.30 1.01 -11.40
CA HIS A 133 16.04 0.32 -11.17
C HIS A 133 16.02 -1.11 -11.70
N GLN A 134 16.86 -1.45 -12.68
CA GLN A 134 16.92 -2.79 -13.24
C GLN A 134 17.56 -3.78 -12.26
N GLN A 135 18.64 -3.38 -11.58
CA GLN A 135 19.36 -4.27 -10.66
C GLN A 135 18.62 -4.49 -9.34
N HIS A 136 17.84 -3.50 -8.87
CA HIS A 136 17.28 -3.50 -7.52
C HIS A 136 15.78 -3.75 -7.44
N ASN A 137 15.06 -3.71 -8.56
CA ASN A 137 13.62 -3.92 -8.56
C ASN A 137 13.23 -5.20 -9.31
N ARG A 138 12.97 -6.28 -8.56
CA ARG A 138 12.48 -7.56 -9.09
C ARG A 138 11.17 -7.46 -9.89
N LEU A 139 10.53 -6.28 -9.89
CA LEU A 139 9.30 -6.01 -10.65
C LEU A 139 9.58 -5.62 -12.11
N TYR A 140 10.82 -5.26 -12.46
CA TYR A 140 11.16 -4.92 -13.84
C TYR A 140 11.57 -6.17 -14.60
N LYS A 141 10.60 -6.71 -15.32
CA LYS A 141 10.73 -7.92 -16.13
C LYS A 141 11.45 -7.66 -17.47
N TYR A 142 11.65 -6.41 -17.84
CA TYR A 142 12.11 -5.99 -19.17
C TYR A 142 13.39 -5.16 -19.06
N THR A 143 14.35 -5.42 -19.95
CA THR A 143 15.58 -4.62 -20.10
C THR A 143 15.26 -3.27 -20.76
N ILE A 144 16.22 -2.34 -20.77
CA ILE A 144 16.06 -1.07 -21.49
C ILE A 144 15.83 -1.32 -22.98
N ASP A 145 16.59 -2.27 -23.57
CA ASP A 145 16.45 -2.65 -24.97
C ASP A 145 15.09 -3.27 -25.26
N ASP A 146 14.57 -4.13 -24.37
CA ASP A 146 13.21 -4.64 -24.47
C ASP A 146 12.18 -3.51 -24.49
N ILE A 147 12.36 -2.52 -23.64
CA ILE A 147 11.43 -1.38 -23.54
C ILE A 147 11.51 -0.49 -24.79
N GLN A 148 12.69 -0.23 -25.32
CA GLN A 148 12.86 0.49 -26.57
C GLN A 148 12.21 -0.27 -27.70
N TRP A 149 12.42 -1.57 -27.78
CA TRP A 149 11.78 -2.42 -28.79
C TRP A 149 10.24 -2.44 -28.63
N ILE A 150 9.71 -2.62 -27.43
CA ILE A 150 8.28 -2.60 -27.15
C ILE A 150 7.62 -1.28 -27.60
N ARG A 151 8.31 -0.17 -27.49
CA ARG A 151 7.77 1.13 -27.90
C ARG A 151 7.72 1.36 -29.40
N THR A 152 8.58 0.71 -30.14
CA THR A 152 8.67 0.81 -31.61
C THR A 152 7.90 -0.32 -32.30
N ALA A 153 7.82 -1.49 -31.70
CA ALA A 153 7.20 -2.67 -32.27
C ALA A 153 5.67 -2.56 -32.39
N ASP A 154 5.09 -3.36 -33.25
CA ASP A 154 3.65 -3.52 -33.34
C ASP A 154 3.09 -4.32 -32.16
N SER A 155 1.81 -4.05 -31.80
CA SER A 155 1.16 -4.68 -30.66
C SER A 155 0.99 -6.19 -30.82
N ASP A 156 0.86 -6.68 -32.06
CA ASP A 156 0.78 -8.13 -32.33
C ASP A 156 2.14 -8.80 -32.15
N ALA A 157 3.22 -8.17 -32.60
CA ALA A 157 4.58 -8.65 -32.38
C ALA A 157 4.96 -8.68 -30.89
N ILE A 158 4.56 -7.65 -30.13
CA ILE A 158 4.76 -7.61 -28.68
C ILE A 158 3.98 -8.73 -27.98
N ALA A 159 2.72 -8.92 -28.38
CA ALA A 159 1.85 -9.96 -27.83
C ALA A 159 2.45 -11.36 -28.07
N ALA A 160 2.92 -11.62 -29.29
CA ALA A 160 3.57 -12.90 -29.67
C ALA A 160 4.87 -13.12 -28.87
N ARG A 161 5.77 -12.14 -28.81
CA ARG A 161 7.08 -12.29 -28.12
C ARG A 161 6.96 -12.55 -26.64
N TYR A 162 5.98 -11.93 -25.95
CA TYR A 162 5.84 -12.02 -24.49
C TYR A 162 4.65 -12.85 -24.01
N GLY A 163 3.93 -13.53 -24.91
CA GLY A 163 2.81 -14.42 -24.56
C GLY A 163 1.66 -13.68 -23.87
N MET A 164 1.29 -12.49 -24.37
CA MET A 164 0.25 -11.67 -23.74
C MET A 164 -0.86 -11.29 -24.73
N THR A 165 -1.97 -10.76 -24.20
CA THR A 165 -3.06 -10.25 -25.04
C THR A 165 -2.65 -8.97 -25.78
N LYS A 166 -3.17 -8.74 -26.98
CA LYS A 166 -2.95 -7.54 -27.78
C LYS A 166 -3.30 -6.25 -27.03
N GLN A 167 -4.37 -6.27 -26.23
CA GLN A 167 -4.76 -5.13 -25.39
C GLN A 167 -3.69 -4.78 -24.35
N ARG A 168 -3.07 -5.80 -23.73
CA ARG A 168 -1.97 -5.62 -22.77
C ARG A 168 -0.72 -5.11 -23.47
N ALA A 169 -0.38 -5.64 -24.63
CA ALA A 169 0.73 -5.21 -25.47
C ALA A 169 0.58 -3.73 -25.87
N CYS A 170 -0.61 -3.32 -26.31
CA CYS A 170 -0.93 -1.94 -26.63
C CYS A 170 -0.73 -1.01 -25.41
N SER A 171 -1.20 -1.41 -24.21
CA SER A 171 -1.00 -0.65 -22.99
C SER A 171 0.48 -0.52 -22.61
N MET A 172 1.28 -1.55 -22.85
CA MET A 172 2.72 -1.52 -22.62
C MET A 172 3.44 -0.58 -23.57
N ARG A 173 3.13 -0.65 -24.87
CA ARG A 173 3.68 0.24 -25.89
C ARG A 173 3.51 1.72 -25.53
N HIS A 174 2.37 2.09 -24.96
CA HIS A 174 2.08 3.47 -24.51
C HIS A 174 2.67 3.82 -23.15
N GLY A 175 3.47 2.94 -22.52
CA GLY A 175 4.19 3.20 -21.28
C GLY A 175 3.35 3.14 -20.01
N PHE A 176 2.05 2.80 -20.10
CA PHE A 176 1.14 2.79 -18.93
C PHE A 176 1.50 1.76 -17.85
N ARG A 177 2.30 0.71 -18.19
CA ARG A 177 2.62 -0.41 -17.29
C ARG A 177 4.10 -0.72 -17.15
N LEU A 178 4.98 0.05 -17.79
CA LEU A 178 6.42 -0.25 -17.81
C LEU A 178 7.20 0.36 -16.66
N GLY A 179 6.62 1.27 -15.88
CA GLY A 179 7.34 1.97 -14.81
C GLY A 179 8.41 2.98 -15.28
N TYR A 180 8.77 2.96 -16.56
CA TYR A 180 9.81 3.80 -17.19
C TYR A 180 9.20 5.01 -17.92
N LYS A 181 8.33 5.76 -17.25
CA LYS A 181 7.66 6.93 -17.82
C LYS A 181 8.62 8.02 -18.31
N TRP A 182 9.85 8.00 -17.81
CA TRP A 182 10.91 8.96 -18.14
C TRP A 182 11.63 8.67 -19.46
N LEU A 183 11.53 7.45 -20.01
CA LEU A 183 12.08 7.18 -21.33
C LEU A 183 11.24 7.87 -22.42
N PRO A 184 11.85 8.60 -23.34
CA PRO A 184 11.13 9.30 -24.39
C PRO A 184 10.30 8.30 -25.23
N CYS A 185 9.00 8.53 -25.30
CA CYS A 185 8.12 7.77 -26.18
C CYS A 185 8.23 8.36 -27.59
N PRO A 186 8.48 7.57 -28.64
CA PRO A 186 8.48 8.10 -30.01
C PRO A 186 7.11 8.72 -30.31
N PRO A 187 7.05 9.83 -31.06
CA PRO A 187 5.80 10.48 -31.40
C PRO A 187 4.86 9.49 -32.13
N LEU A 188 3.60 9.48 -31.76
CA LEU A 188 2.59 8.66 -32.41
C LEU A 188 2.54 9.02 -33.91
N THR A 189 2.64 8.02 -34.78
CA THR A 189 2.45 8.21 -36.22
C THR A 189 1.05 8.70 -36.53
N THR A 190 0.84 9.34 -37.68
CA THR A 190 -0.45 9.91 -38.10
C THR A 190 -1.58 8.86 -38.13
N GLN A 191 -1.27 7.60 -38.42
CA GLN A 191 -2.22 6.50 -38.40
C GLN A 191 -2.65 6.14 -36.96
N GLN A 192 -1.75 6.22 -35.98
CA GLN A 192 -2.02 5.93 -34.56
C GLN A 192 -2.87 7.01 -33.90
N LYS A 193 -2.82 8.25 -34.38
CA LYS A 193 -3.67 9.35 -33.91
C LYS A 193 -5.13 9.21 -34.32
N ARG A 194 -5.42 8.56 -35.47
CA ARG A 194 -6.79 8.37 -36.02
C ARG A 194 -7.62 7.31 -35.25
N GLY A 195 -6.99 6.40 -34.52
CA GLY A 195 -7.67 5.36 -33.71
C GLY A 195 -8.27 5.85 -32.39
N ARG A 196 -8.03 7.09 -31.99
CA ARG A 196 -8.53 7.66 -30.75
C ARG A 196 -9.90 8.33 -30.95
N LYS A 197 -10.93 7.54 -31.33
CA LYS A 197 -12.32 8.04 -31.24
C LYS A 197 -12.63 8.29 -29.74
N LYS A 198 -12.97 9.54 -29.40
CA LYS A 198 -13.56 9.88 -28.13
C LYS A 198 -14.82 9.03 -27.96
N ARG A 199 -14.90 8.23 -26.91
CA ARG A 199 -16.19 7.72 -26.44
C ARG A 199 -16.95 8.93 -25.90
N GLN A 200 -18.03 9.26 -26.58
CA GLN A 200 -19.07 10.13 -26.06
C GLN A 200 -19.80 9.42 -24.93
#